data_9dd2a1433e823043f14b2078f632bb9d
#
_entry.id   9dd2a1433e823043f14b2078f632bb9d
#
_cell.length_a   1.000
_cell.length_b   1.000
_cell.length_c   1.000
_cell.angle_alpha   90.00
_cell.angle_beta   90.00
_cell.angle_gamma   90.00
#
_symmetry.space_group_name_H-M   'P 1'
#
loop_
_entity.id
_entity.type
_entity.pdbx_description
1 polymer ?
#
loop_
_entity_poly.entity_id
_entity_poly.type
_entity_poly.pdbx_seq_one_letter_code
_entity_poly.pdbx_strand_id
1 'polypeptide(L)'
;MSGTEVVFDIETIGDLKDLGSQKITVVSVYRYEDDSYQSFEESELGDLWPILEKAERIIGFNSEHFDLPILNKYYAGDLLRFSHLDILKVVKESTGSRFKLNDLAKATLQMEKSANGLQAQKWFEEGRIDEVKKYCEQDVRVTKELYEYGRKNRMLYYETLTGELRPFAVDFDMPRLFNAAIQQGGKNFNLTLPF
;
A
#
# COMPACT_ATOMS: atom_id res chain seq x y z
N MET A 1 -12.23 -18.27 -0.77
CA MET A 1 -12.87 -17.19 -1.54
C MET A 1 -12.25 -15.91 -1.06
N SER A 2 -11.45 -15.25 -1.88
CA SER A 2 -10.99 -13.91 -1.55
C SER A 2 -12.20 -13.00 -1.67
N GLY A 3 -12.57 -12.35 -0.59
CA GLY A 3 -13.53 -11.26 -0.63
C GLY A 3 -13.08 -10.19 -1.63
N THR A 4 -13.84 -9.13 -1.77
CA THR A 4 -13.54 -8.00 -2.65
C THR A 4 -12.32 -7.21 -2.14
N GLU A 5 -11.12 -7.81 -2.25
CA GLU A 5 -9.86 -7.12 -1.93
C GLU A 5 -9.41 -6.26 -3.11
N VAL A 6 -8.80 -5.11 -2.80
CA VAL A 6 -8.26 -4.18 -3.78
C VAL A 6 -6.82 -3.84 -3.39
N VAL A 7 -5.88 -3.97 -4.31
CA VAL A 7 -4.51 -3.48 -4.15
C VAL A 7 -4.41 -2.13 -4.83
N PHE A 8 -3.75 -1.15 -4.22
CA PHE A 8 -3.63 0.18 -4.80
C PHE A 8 -2.27 0.81 -4.54
N ASP A 9 -1.95 1.79 -5.35
CA ASP A 9 -0.79 2.67 -5.25
C ASP A 9 -1.12 4.05 -5.85
N ILE A 10 -0.41 5.10 -5.46
CA ILE A 10 -0.59 6.44 -6.01
C ILE A 10 0.72 7.05 -6.47
N GLU A 11 0.66 7.82 -7.56
CA GLU A 11 1.72 8.71 -7.98
C GLU A 11 1.34 10.16 -7.70
N THR A 12 2.31 10.96 -7.25
CA THR A 12 2.08 12.33 -6.82
C THR A 12 3.15 13.28 -7.33
N ILE A 13 2.81 14.57 -7.33
CA ILE A 13 3.76 15.68 -7.49
C ILE A 13 3.71 16.58 -6.26
N GLY A 14 4.85 17.16 -5.91
CA GLY A 14 4.97 18.06 -4.76
C GLY A 14 6.23 17.81 -3.96
N ASP A 15 6.39 18.50 -2.83
CA ASP A 15 7.51 18.28 -1.93
C ASP A 15 7.26 17.02 -1.08
N LEU A 16 8.08 15.99 -1.25
CA LEU A 16 7.99 14.73 -0.49
C LEU A 16 8.12 14.90 1.03
N LYS A 17 8.63 16.04 1.49
CA LYS A 17 8.73 16.37 2.92
C LYS A 17 7.45 17.02 3.47
N ASP A 18 6.57 17.47 2.58
CA ASP A 18 5.31 18.10 2.93
C ASP A 18 4.13 17.37 2.28
N LEU A 19 3.52 16.44 3.02
CA LEU A 19 2.33 15.70 2.54
C LEU A 19 1.17 16.64 2.18
N GLY A 20 1.11 17.83 2.78
CA GLY A 20 0.09 18.83 2.47
C GLY A 20 0.21 19.35 1.04
N SER A 21 1.43 19.48 0.52
CA SER A 21 1.71 19.97 -0.84
C SER A 21 1.52 18.91 -1.92
N GLN A 22 1.46 17.62 -1.55
CA GLN A 22 1.31 16.53 -2.51
C GLN A 22 -0.04 16.57 -3.23
N LYS A 23 0.00 16.48 -4.55
CA LYS A 23 -1.17 16.33 -5.42
C LYS A 23 -1.10 15.01 -6.15
N ILE A 24 -2.24 14.33 -6.26
CA ILE A 24 -2.35 13.08 -7.00
C ILE A 24 -2.18 13.36 -8.49
N THR A 25 -1.40 12.56 -9.17
CA THR A 25 -1.32 12.51 -10.63
C THR A 25 -2.06 11.30 -11.18
N VAL A 26 -1.83 10.13 -10.57
CA VAL A 26 -2.46 8.85 -10.92
C VAL A 26 -2.71 8.04 -9.66
N VAL A 27 -3.82 7.33 -9.63
CA VAL A 27 -4.09 6.21 -8.71
C VAL A 27 -4.30 4.98 -9.56
N SER A 28 -3.60 3.89 -9.25
CA SER A 28 -3.84 2.59 -9.88
C SER A 28 -4.37 1.60 -8.87
N VAL A 29 -5.28 0.74 -9.32
CA VAL A 29 -5.86 -0.33 -8.52
C VAL A 29 -5.81 -1.65 -9.26
N TYR A 30 -5.65 -2.75 -8.51
CA TYR A 30 -5.95 -4.09 -8.93
C TYR A 30 -7.13 -4.62 -8.12
N ARG A 31 -8.12 -5.19 -8.80
CA ARG A 31 -9.33 -5.76 -8.19
C ARG A 31 -9.30 -7.27 -8.29
N TYR A 32 -9.39 -7.95 -7.15
CA TYR A 32 -9.48 -9.41 -7.11
C TYR A 32 -10.84 -9.95 -7.61
N GLU A 33 -11.88 -9.10 -7.62
CA GLU A 33 -13.23 -9.48 -8.04
C GLU A 33 -13.28 -9.93 -9.51
N ASP A 34 -12.55 -9.24 -10.38
CA ASP A 34 -12.57 -9.45 -11.82
C ASP A 34 -11.18 -9.57 -12.47
N ASP A 35 -10.12 -9.71 -11.64
CA ASP A 35 -8.71 -9.86 -12.06
C ASP A 35 -8.29 -8.73 -13.03
N SER A 36 -8.61 -7.48 -12.70
CA SER A 36 -8.38 -6.34 -13.56
C SER A 36 -7.56 -5.25 -12.91
N TYR A 37 -6.77 -4.52 -13.73
CA TYR A 37 -6.09 -3.29 -13.37
C TYR A 37 -6.85 -2.10 -13.96
N GLN A 38 -6.90 -1.01 -13.21
CA GLN A 38 -7.46 0.26 -13.66
C GLN A 38 -6.68 1.43 -13.05
N SER A 39 -6.44 2.45 -13.85
CA SER A 39 -5.75 3.66 -13.42
C SER A 39 -6.65 4.87 -13.61
N PHE A 40 -6.58 5.80 -12.66
CA PHE A 40 -7.39 7.02 -12.58
C PHE A 40 -6.47 8.23 -12.47
N GLU A 41 -6.74 9.26 -13.25
CA GLU A 41 -6.17 10.58 -13.04
C GLU A 41 -6.93 11.35 -11.95
N GLU A 42 -6.39 12.47 -11.47
CA GLU A 42 -7.02 13.29 -10.43
C GLU A 42 -8.50 13.62 -10.74
N SER A 43 -8.80 13.94 -12.01
CA SER A 43 -10.17 14.26 -12.47
C SER A 43 -11.12 13.06 -12.51
N GLU A 44 -10.59 11.84 -12.47
CA GLU A 44 -11.34 10.57 -12.57
C GLU A 44 -11.54 9.90 -11.20
N LEU A 45 -11.07 10.52 -10.09
CA LEU A 45 -11.16 9.93 -8.75
C LEU A 45 -12.61 9.64 -8.30
N GLY A 46 -13.61 10.31 -8.90
CA GLY A 46 -15.01 9.99 -8.67
C GLY A 46 -15.38 8.55 -8.97
N ASP A 47 -14.76 7.95 -9.99
CA ASP A 47 -14.99 6.57 -10.39
C ASP A 47 -14.21 5.55 -9.54
N LEU A 48 -13.19 6.00 -8.82
CA LEU A 48 -12.42 5.19 -7.87
C LEU A 48 -13.21 4.88 -6.58
N TRP A 49 -13.98 5.86 -6.07
CA TRP A 49 -14.62 5.73 -4.75
C TRP A 49 -15.52 4.52 -4.62
N PRO A 50 -16.41 4.19 -5.58
CA PRO A 50 -17.24 2.99 -5.51
C PRO A 50 -16.45 1.68 -5.44
N ILE A 51 -15.23 1.65 -6.00
CA ILE A 51 -14.34 0.49 -5.94
C ILE A 51 -13.80 0.31 -4.53
N LEU A 52 -13.29 1.39 -3.91
CA LEU A 52 -12.74 1.35 -2.56
C LEU A 52 -13.83 1.13 -1.50
N GLU A 53 -15.01 1.73 -1.67
CA GLU A 53 -16.16 1.59 -0.76
C GLU A 53 -16.71 0.16 -0.71
N LYS A 54 -16.62 -0.59 -1.81
CA LYS A 54 -17.06 -2.00 -1.88
C LYS A 54 -16.00 -2.97 -1.42
N ALA A 55 -14.74 -2.53 -1.32
CA ALA A 55 -13.65 -3.41 -0.94
C ALA A 55 -13.79 -3.85 0.52
N GLU A 56 -13.71 -5.16 0.77
CA GLU A 56 -13.61 -5.69 2.13
C GLU A 56 -12.28 -5.31 2.78
N ARG A 57 -11.23 -5.14 1.97
CA ARG A 57 -9.92 -4.69 2.40
C ARG A 57 -9.15 -4.01 1.27
N ILE A 58 -8.53 -2.90 1.59
CA ILE A 58 -7.62 -2.18 0.71
C ILE A 58 -6.18 -2.55 1.11
N ILE A 59 -5.33 -2.85 0.15
CA ILE A 59 -3.96 -3.31 0.36
C ILE A 59 -3.01 -2.34 -0.33
N GLY A 60 -1.98 -1.89 0.38
CA GLY A 60 -0.96 -1.01 -0.17
C GLY A 60 0.41 -1.23 0.46
N PHE A 61 1.39 -0.49 0.01
CA PHE A 61 2.75 -0.51 0.54
C PHE A 61 3.14 0.89 1.06
N ASN A 62 3.38 1.05 2.36
CA ASN A 62 3.55 2.34 3.04
C ASN A 62 2.31 3.25 2.97
N SER A 63 1.17 2.67 2.69
CA SER A 63 -0.07 3.37 2.35
C SER A 63 -0.71 4.09 3.54
N GLU A 64 -0.56 3.58 4.77
CA GLU A 64 -1.02 4.26 5.99
C GLU A 64 -0.33 5.61 6.19
N HIS A 65 0.94 5.69 5.80
CA HIS A 65 1.75 6.88 6.05
C HIS A 65 1.74 7.87 4.88
N PHE A 66 1.53 7.41 3.66
CA PHE A 66 1.67 8.25 2.47
C PHE A 66 0.37 8.30 1.64
N ASP A 67 -0.03 7.19 1.05
CA ASP A 67 -1.08 7.14 0.04
C ASP A 67 -2.44 7.54 0.59
N LEU A 68 -2.89 6.89 1.67
CA LEU A 68 -4.20 7.13 2.25
C LEU A 68 -4.38 8.56 2.79
N PRO A 69 -3.42 9.18 3.51
CA PRO A 69 -3.53 10.57 3.92
C PRO A 69 -3.66 11.55 2.75
N ILE A 70 -2.94 11.29 1.63
CA ILE A 70 -3.01 12.15 0.44
C ILE A 70 -4.35 11.93 -0.27
N LEU A 71 -4.73 10.68 -0.53
CA LEU A 71 -5.98 10.33 -1.21
C LEU A 71 -7.20 10.82 -0.43
N ASN A 72 -7.15 10.79 0.92
CA ASN A 72 -8.22 11.24 1.79
C ASN A 72 -8.54 12.75 1.65
N LYS A 73 -7.64 13.55 1.09
CA LYS A 73 -7.91 14.97 0.79
C LYS A 73 -8.94 15.16 -0.32
N TYR A 74 -9.12 14.15 -1.17
CA TYR A 74 -10.01 14.16 -2.33
C TYR A 74 -11.32 13.41 -2.09
N TYR A 75 -11.42 12.68 -0.98
CA TYR A 75 -12.61 11.89 -0.64
C TYR A 75 -13.52 12.65 0.32
N ALA A 76 -14.83 12.62 0.06
CA ALA A 76 -15.80 13.32 0.91
C ALA A 76 -16.02 12.69 2.30
N GLY A 77 -15.59 11.42 2.46
CA GLY A 77 -15.68 10.68 3.72
C GLY A 77 -14.34 10.61 4.46
N ASP A 78 -14.06 9.43 5.03
CA ASP A 78 -12.82 9.15 5.75
C ASP A 78 -12.29 7.76 5.32
N LEU A 79 -11.34 7.75 4.38
CA LEU A 79 -10.69 6.53 3.89
C LEU A 79 -9.89 5.80 4.98
N LEU A 80 -9.46 6.51 6.02
CA LEU A 80 -8.72 5.92 7.13
C LEU A 80 -9.57 4.97 7.98
N ARG A 81 -10.89 4.98 7.80
CA ARG A 81 -11.81 4.03 8.46
C ARG A 81 -12.02 2.73 7.68
N PHE A 82 -11.57 2.68 6.44
CA PHE A 82 -11.71 1.47 5.64
C PHE A 82 -10.76 0.40 6.17
N SER A 83 -11.19 -0.86 6.09
CA SER A 83 -10.31 -1.97 6.41
C SER A 83 -9.13 -1.95 5.44
N HIS A 84 -7.91 -1.89 5.95
CA HIS A 84 -6.76 -1.87 5.07
C HIS A 84 -5.55 -2.63 5.64
N LEU A 85 -4.64 -3.00 4.77
CA LEU A 85 -3.38 -3.65 5.06
C LEU A 85 -2.25 -2.84 4.44
N ASP A 86 -1.37 -2.30 5.27
CA ASP A 86 -0.09 -1.73 4.83
C ASP A 86 1.01 -2.80 4.99
N ILE A 87 1.53 -3.30 3.86
CA ILE A 87 2.56 -4.33 3.85
C ILE A 87 3.82 -3.86 4.56
N LEU A 88 4.25 -2.60 4.34
CA LEU A 88 5.46 -2.06 4.99
C LEU A 88 5.32 -2.01 6.52
N LYS A 89 4.12 -1.75 7.03
CA LYS A 89 3.86 -1.78 8.48
C LYS A 89 4.06 -3.17 9.04
N VAL A 90 3.53 -4.22 8.39
CA VAL A 90 3.75 -5.62 8.77
C VAL A 90 5.23 -5.97 8.74
N VAL A 91 5.92 -5.58 7.67
CA VAL A 91 7.37 -5.80 7.53
C VAL A 91 8.14 -5.13 8.66
N LYS A 92 7.83 -3.87 8.98
CA LYS A 92 8.47 -3.13 10.06
C LYS A 92 8.23 -3.77 11.44
N GLU A 93 7.02 -4.23 11.70
CA GLU A 93 6.68 -4.93 12.96
C GLU A 93 7.46 -6.24 13.10
N SER A 94 7.66 -6.98 11.99
CA SER A 94 8.36 -8.26 12.01
C SER A 94 9.89 -8.14 12.06
N THR A 95 10.45 -7.09 11.45
CA THR A 95 11.91 -6.97 11.28
C THR A 95 12.54 -5.84 12.08
N GLY A 96 11.75 -4.90 12.59
CA GLY A 96 12.22 -3.64 13.18
C GLY A 96 12.75 -2.62 12.16
N SER A 97 12.73 -2.91 10.86
CA SER A 97 13.35 -2.12 9.80
C SER A 97 12.36 -1.74 8.71
N ARG A 98 12.68 -0.66 7.97
CA ARG A 98 11.94 -0.25 6.78
C ARG A 98 12.70 -0.68 5.54
N PHE A 99 11.99 -1.25 4.58
CA PHE A 99 12.52 -1.65 3.29
C PHE A 99 11.75 -0.94 2.17
N LYS A 100 12.37 -0.77 1.00
CA LYS A 100 11.68 -0.30 -0.20
C LYS A 100 10.93 -1.46 -0.84
N LEU A 101 9.83 -1.14 -1.53
CA LEU A 101 9.04 -2.11 -2.29
C LEU A 101 9.92 -2.96 -3.22
N ASN A 102 10.75 -2.31 -4.03
CA ASN A 102 11.65 -2.98 -4.98
C ASN A 102 12.69 -3.88 -4.30
N ASP A 103 13.20 -3.51 -3.13
CA ASP A 103 14.20 -4.32 -2.43
C ASP A 103 13.57 -5.62 -1.89
N LEU A 104 12.35 -5.54 -1.35
CA LEU A 104 11.60 -6.73 -0.92
C LEU A 104 11.16 -7.58 -2.11
N ALA A 105 10.71 -6.97 -3.20
CA ALA A 105 10.33 -7.68 -4.42
C ALA A 105 11.52 -8.44 -5.04
N LYS A 106 12.68 -7.79 -5.11
CA LYS A 106 13.91 -8.45 -5.56
C LYS A 106 14.28 -9.64 -4.68
N ALA A 107 14.26 -9.45 -3.36
CA ALA A 107 14.67 -10.50 -2.41
C ALA A 107 13.66 -11.66 -2.34
N THR A 108 12.35 -11.36 -2.47
CA THR A 108 11.29 -12.35 -2.28
C THR A 108 10.86 -13.01 -3.60
N LEU A 109 10.69 -12.21 -4.65
CA LEU A 109 10.09 -12.62 -5.92
C LEU A 109 11.13 -12.78 -7.03
N GLN A 110 12.38 -12.39 -6.78
CA GLN A 110 13.47 -12.35 -7.78
C GLN A 110 13.15 -11.41 -8.97
N MET A 111 12.31 -10.40 -8.73
CA MET A 111 11.94 -9.41 -9.73
C MET A 111 13.05 -8.39 -9.94
N GLU A 112 13.25 -7.99 -11.20
CA GLU A 112 14.14 -6.89 -11.52
C GLU A 112 13.56 -5.54 -11.04
N LYS A 113 14.45 -4.60 -10.76
CA LYS A 113 14.09 -3.27 -10.26
C LYS A 113 13.31 -2.50 -11.33
N SER A 114 12.13 -1.98 -10.96
CA SER A 114 11.39 -0.99 -11.75
C SER A 114 12.08 0.38 -11.73
N ALA A 115 11.57 1.35 -12.49
CA ALA A 115 11.95 2.76 -12.40
C ALA A 115 11.78 3.28 -10.95
N ASN A 116 12.02 4.55 -10.69
CA ASN A 116 11.80 5.17 -9.38
C ASN A 116 10.78 6.32 -9.48
N GLY A 117 10.16 6.69 -8.35
CA GLY A 117 9.12 7.72 -8.30
C GLY A 117 9.56 9.10 -8.83
N LEU A 118 10.85 9.45 -8.78
CA LEU A 118 11.36 10.69 -9.38
C LEU A 118 11.21 10.66 -10.90
N GLN A 119 11.26 9.49 -11.53
CA GLN A 119 11.03 9.35 -12.96
C GLN A 119 9.55 9.52 -13.31
N ALA A 120 8.64 9.04 -12.46
CA ALA A 120 7.20 9.25 -12.66
C ALA A 120 6.82 10.73 -12.60
N GLN A 121 7.37 11.48 -11.64
CA GLN A 121 7.19 12.92 -11.55
C GLN A 121 7.65 13.65 -12.83
N LYS A 122 8.84 13.29 -13.34
CA LYS A 122 9.36 13.86 -14.59
C LYS A 122 8.46 13.54 -15.78
N TRP A 123 7.98 12.31 -15.92
CA TRP A 123 7.03 11.94 -16.98
C TRP A 123 5.74 12.75 -16.90
N PHE A 124 5.24 12.99 -15.70
CA PHE A 124 4.06 13.83 -15.52
C PHE A 124 4.32 15.27 -15.98
N GLU A 125 5.43 15.89 -15.58
CA GLU A 125 5.84 17.24 -16.01
C GLU A 125 6.02 17.35 -17.54
N GLU A 126 6.42 16.26 -18.20
CA GLU A 126 6.55 16.14 -19.65
C GLU A 126 5.20 15.84 -20.35
N GLY A 127 4.09 15.69 -19.62
CA GLY A 127 2.77 15.32 -20.16
C GLY A 127 2.64 13.85 -20.59
N ARG A 128 3.55 12.99 -20.15
CA ARG A 128 3.62 11.56 -20.50
C ARG A 128 2.81 10.74 -19.51
N ILE A 129 1.52 11.00 -19.44
CA ILE A 129 0.64 10.41 -18.41
C ILE A 129 0.53 8.87 -18.54
N ASP A 130 0.60 8.33 -19.76
CA ASP A 130 0.53 6.89 -19.97
C ASP A 130 1.71 6.13 -19.34
N GLU A 131 2.90 6.75 -19.31
CA GLU A 131 4.06 6.19 -18.61
C GLU A 131 3.89 6.24 -17.09
N VAL A 132 3.27 7.31 -16.57
CA VAL A 132 2.94 7.41 -15.14
C VAL A 132 1.94 6.32 -14.76
N LYS A 133 0.88 6.12 -15.57
CA LYS A 133 -0.12 5.05 -15.36
C LYS A 133 0.54 3.67 -15.35
N LYS A 134 1.40 3.38 -16.34
CA LYS A 134 2.12 2.10 -16.42
C LYS A 134 3.04 1.86 -15.21
N TYR A 135 3.70 2.92 -14.74
CA TYR A 135 4.59 2.83 -13.60
C TYR A 135 3.80 2.58 -12.30
N CYS A 136 2.75 3.34 -12.03
CA CYS A 136 1.86 3.14 -10.90
C CYS A 136 1.22 1.73 -10.92
N GLU A 137 0.75 1.26 -12.08
CA GLU A 137 0.21 -0.08 -12.26
C GLU A 137 1.27 -1.16 -12.00
N GLN A 138 2.54 -0.92 -12.37
CA GLN A 138 3.64 -1.84 -12.06
C GLN A 138 3.87 -1.92 -10.54
N ASP A 139 3.79 -0.82 -9.80
CA ASP A 139 3.96 -0.85 -8.34
C ASP A 139 2.77 -1.53 -7.64
N VAL A 140 1.53 -1.38 -8.16
CA VAL A 140 0.37 -2.18 -7.75
C VAL A 140 0.60 -3.68 -8.00
N ARG A 141 1.13 -4.06 -9.15
CA ARG A 141 1.45 -5.46 -9.49
C ARG A 141 2.47 -6.05 -8.53
N VAL A 142 3.55 -5.34 -8.28
CA VAL A 142 4.60 -5.79 -7.35
C VAL A 142 4.05 -5.93 -5.92
N THR A 143 3.23 -4.99 -5.49
CA THR A 143 2.56 -5.03 -4.17
C THR A 143 1.63 -6.23 -4.06
N LYS A 144 0.82 -6.50 -5.11
CA LYS A 144 -0.06 -7.67 -5.21
C LYS A 144 0.74 -8.97 -5.10
N GLU A 145 1.80 -9.11 -5.87
CA GLU A 145 2.61 -10.33 -5.89
C GLU A 145 3.32 -10.57 -4.55
N LEU A 146 3.82 -9.52 -3.89
CA LEU A 146 4.35 -9.62 -2.52
C LEU A 146 3.28 -10.04 -1.51
N TYR A 147 2.08 -9.46 -1.62
CA TYR A 147 0.94 -9.84 -0.79
C TYR A 147 0.58 -11.31 -0.96
N GLU A 148 0.41 -11.77 -2.19
CA GLU A 148 0.06 -13.17 -2.49
C GLU A 148 1.14 -14.15 -2.02
N TYR A 149 2.41 -13.82 -2.27
CA TYR A 149 3.53 -14.63 -1.80
C TYR A 149 3.56 -14.73 -0.27
N GLY A 150 3.48 -13.59 0.42
CA GLY A 150 3.50 -13.54 1.89
C GLY A 150 2.29 -14.22 2.50
N ARG A 151 1.09 -14.08 1.92
CA ARG A 151 -0.12 -14.76 2.36
C ARG A 151 -0.01 -16.29 2.23
N LYS A 152 0.51 -16.75 1.09
CA LYS A 152 0.69 -18.19 0.80
C LYS A 152 1.77 -18.82 1.65
N ASN A 153 2.92 -18.16 1.79
CA ASN A 153 4.12 -18.73 2.39
C ASN A 153 4.32 -18.32 3.86
N ARG A 154 3.54 -17.37 4.36
CA ARG A 154 3.67 -16.78 5.71
C ARG A 154 5.05 -16.18 5.98
N MET A 155 5.76 -15.79 4.93
CA MET A 155 7.15 -15.37 4.98
C MET A 155 7.47 -14.48 3.78
N LEU A 156 8.33 -13.48 4.00
CA LEU A 156 9.01 -12.72 2.95
C LEU A 156 10.52 -12.77 3.18
N TYR A 157 11.29 -12.22 2.26
CA TYR A 157 12.75 -12.15 2.33
C TYR A 157 13.26 -10.73 2.20
N TYR A 158 14.39 -10.44 2.81
CA TYR A 158 15.19 -9.25 2.55
C TYR A 158 16.65 -9.62 2.33
N GLU A 159 17.37 -8.76 1.63
CA GLU A 159 18.81 -8.87 1.43
C GLU A 159 19.54 -8.03 2.48
N THR A 160 20.50 -8.62 3.20
CA THR A 160 21.36 -7.92 4.15
C THR A 160 22.38 -7.04 3.42
N LEU A 161 23.06 -6.16 4.15
CA LEU A 161 24.18 -5.36 3.60
C LEU A 161 25.32 -6.22 3.05
N THR A 162 25.43 -7.46 3.48
CA THR A 162 26.43 -8.44 3.00
C THR A 162 25.95 -9.29 1.84
N GLY A 163 24.73 -9.02 1.32
CA GLY A 163 24.14 -9.76 0.19
C GLY A 163 23.49 -11.09 0.58
N GLU A 164 23.34 -11.39 1.87
CA GLU A 164 22.69 -12.61 2.35
C GLU A 164 21.16 -12.43 2.33
N LEU A 165 20.41 -13.37 1.76
CA LEU A 165 18.96 -13.42 1.84
C LEU A 165 18.50 -13.98 3.18
N ARG A 166 17.67 -13.23 3.89
CA ARG A 166 17.08 -13.64 5.18
C ARG A 166 15.56 -13.65 5.14
N PRO A 167 14.95 -14.79 5.53
CA PRO A 167 13.51 -14.87 5.69
C PRO A 167 13.05 -14.16 6.97
N PHE A 168 11.80 -13.66 6.95
CA PHE A 168 11.08 -13.20 8.12
C PHE A 168 9.60 -13.52 8.00
N ALA A 169 8.95 -13.80 9.13
CA ALA A 169 7.54 -14.17 9.15
C ALA A 169 6.64 -12.94 8.91
N VAL A 170 5.56 -13.14 8.15
CA VAL A 170 4.49 -12.17 7.97
C VAL A 170 3.13 -12.83 8.17
N ASP A 171 2.17 -12.07 8.68
CA ASP A 171 0.77 -12.49 8.75
C ASP A 171 -0.12 -11.39 8.15
N PHE A 172 -0.64 -11.66 6.95
CA PHE A 172 -1.52 -10.77 6.22
C PHE A 172 -3.01 -11.07 6.41
N ASP A 173 -3.36 -12.15 7.13
CA ASP A 173 -4.75 -12.53 7.38
C ASP A 173 -5.30 -11.96 8.69
N MET A 174 -4.45 -11.47 9.59
CA MET A 174 -4.93 -10.82 10.81
C MET A 174 -5.74 -9.57 10.47
N PRO A 175 -7.01 -9.47 10.93
CA PRO A 175 -7.77 -8.24 10.77
C PRO A 175 -7.07 -7.14 11.58
N ARG A 176 -6.35 -6.29 10.88
CA ARG A 176 -5.76 -5.08 11.46
C ARG A 176 -6.84 -4.03 11.47
N LEU A 177 -7.68 -4.06 12.49
CA LEU A 177 -8.55 -2.94 12.80
C LEU A 177 -7.64 -1.73 12.98
N PHE A 178 -7.79 -0.77 12.11
CA PHE A 178 -7.15 0.52 12.27
C PHE A 178 -7.46 1.00 13.69
N ASN A 179 -6.43 1.31 14.49
CA ASN A 179 -6.57 1.73 15.88
C ASN A 179 -7.26 3.11 16.00
N ALA A 180 -8.49 3.22 15.57
CA ALA A 180 -9.38 4.30 15.98
C ALA A 180 -9.70 4.23 17.49
N ALA A 181 -9.35 3.13 18.16
CA ALA A 181 -9.62 2.93 19.59
C ALA A 181 -8.60 3.58 20.54
N ILE A 182 -7.44 4.06 20.06
CA ILE A 182 -6.39 4.63 20.95
C ILE A 182 -6.54 6.14 21.12
N GLN A 183 -7.33 6.84 20.31
CA GLN A 183 -7.58 8.28 20.49
C GLN A 183 -8.82 8.64 21.30
N GLN A 184 -9.60 7.68 21.77
CA GLN A 184 -10.67 7.95 22.74
C GLN A 184 -10.25 7.49 24.13
N GLY A 185 -9.62 8.42 24.85
CA GLY A 185 -9.66 8.57 26.30
C GLY A 185 -9.30 7.33 27.13
N GLY A 186 -8.16 7.44 27.81
CA GLY A 186 -7.77 6.52 28.86
C GLY A 186 -8.91 6.12 29.79
N LYS A 187 -9.30 4.86 29.70
CA LYS A 187 -9.93 4.14 30.79
C LYS A 187 -9.22 2.79 30.89
N ASN A 188 -8.59 2.61 32.04
CA ASN A 188 -7.90 1.39 32.47
C ASN A 188 -8.79 0.15 32.26
N PHE A 189 -8.39 -0.73 31.35
CA PHE A 189 -8.89 -2.08 31.36
C PHE A 189 -7.98 -2.93 32.25
N ASN A 190 -8.44 -3.20 33.48
CA ASN A 190 -7.86 -4.24 34.31
C ASN A 190 -8.20 -5.61 33.68
N LEU A 191 -7.21 -6.21 33.03
CA LEU A 191 -7.26 -7.63 32.69
C LEU A 191 -6.93 -8.45 33.92
N THR A 192 -7.94 -8.83 34.68
CA THR A 192 -7.86 -9.94 35.66
C THR A 192 -8.02 -11.25 34.88
N LEU A 193 -6.93 -11.99 34.71
CA LEU A 193 -6.96 -13.36 34.22
C LEU A 193 -7.57 -14.26 35.35
N PRO A 194 -8.55 -15.11 35.05
CA PRO A 194 -8.94 -16.15 35.99
C PRO A 194 -7.89 -17.26 35.97
N PHE A 195 -7.50 -17.68 37.15
CA PHE A 195 -6.64 -18.85 37.45
C PHE A 195 -7.26 -20.14 36.95
#